data_9cd439338b10e49fb3f872614cefc04b
#
_entry.id   9cd439338b10e49fb3f872614cefc04b
#
_cell.length_a   1.000
_cell.length_b   1.000
_cell.length_c   1.000
_cell.angle_alpha   90.00
_cell.angle_beta   90.00
_cell.angle_gamma   90.00
#
_symmetry.space_group_name_H-M   'P 1'
#
loop_
_entity.id
_entity.type
_entity.pdbx_description
1 polymer ?
#
loop_
_entity_poly.entity_id
_entity_poly.type
_entity_poly.pdbx_seq_one_letter_code
_entity_poly.pdbx_strand_id
1 'polypeptide(L)'
;MKQKKYFFFTALTLIFCLSLSGCKTIGTGGKKEQGQTILEREIIQESLEKGGKESTEEQTEISVEDTQEAVTETETETRTVLETEERGIEEEPDSQEGSDGETKTLPEGSHIVCIDPGHQAKGNSEPEPIGPGASETKAKVASGTRGSTTGLAEYELTLQVSKKLRDILIARGYSVIMVRESNDVNISNRERADVANSSNAEVFLRIHANGSENSSANGIMTICPTQNNPYCSNIYSQSRKLSDKVLDAMVSATGANREHVWETDTMSGINWCQVPVTIVEVGYMTNPAEDANMADSSYQDKLAAGIADGVDAYFSE
;
A
#
# COMPACT_ATOMS: atom_id res chain seq x y z
N MET A 1 25.49 0.91 -69.47
CA MET A 1 24.33 1.78 -69.77
C MET A 1 23.14 1.35 -68.93
N LYS A 2 22.73 2.20 -67.95
CA LYS A 2 21.35 2.35 -67.45
C LYS A 2 21.37 3.40 -66.35
N GLN A 3 20.49 4.35 -66.52
CA GLN A 3 20.49 5.67 -65.89
C GLN A 3 20.01 5.64 -64.45
N LYS A 4 20.60 6.54 -63.63
CA LYS A 4 20.13 6.96 -62.33
C LYS A 4 18.99 7.96 -62.52
N LYS A 5 17.85 7.77 -61.80
CA LYS A 5 16.83 8.78 -61.62
C LYS A 5 16.87 9.30 -60.21
N TYR A 6 17.18 10.57 -60.07
CA TYR A 6 17.04 11.34 -58.81
C TYR A 6 15.60 11.85 -58.73
N PHE A 7 14.96 11.68 -57.58
CA PHE A 7 13.71 12.33 -57.25
C PHE A 7 13.98 13.36 -56.16
N PHE A 8 13.84 14.63 -56.50
CA PHE A 8 13.80 15.75 -55.59
C PHE A 8 12.39 15.82 -54.98
N PHE A 9 12.31 15.93 -53.63
CA PHE A 9 11.09 16.35 -53.00
C PHE A 9 11.36 17.67 -52.26
N THR A 10 10.67 18.70 -52.72
CA THR A 10 10.72 20.06 -52.20
C THR A 10 9.91 20.21 -50.93
N ALA A 11 10.52 20.88 -49.95
CA ALA A 11 9.87 21.31 -48.73
C ALA A 11 8.87 22.45 -49.04
N LEU A 12 7.65 22.32 -48.53
CA LEU A 12 6.67 23.41 -48.54
C LEU A 12 6.43 23.89 -47.11
N THR A 13 7.00 25.04 -46.81
CA THR A 13 6.81 25.79 -45.56
C THR A 13 5.50 26.56 -45.65
N LEU A 14 4.55 26.29 -44.77
CA LEU A 14 3.34 27.10 -44.63
C LEU A 14 3.43 27.93 -43.33
N ILE A 15 3.62 29.20 -43.49
CA ILE A 15 3.50 30.23 -42.46
C ILE A 15 2.02 30.62 -42.38
N PHE A 16 1.43 30.54 -41.20
CA PHE A 16 0.11 31.11 -40.94
C PHE A 16 0.22 32.19 -39.86
N CYS A 17 -0.04 33.40 -40.31
CA CYS A 17 -0.01 34.61 -39.50
C CYS A 17 -1.24 34.75 -38.61
N LEU A 18 -0.99 35.39 -37.49
CA LEU A 18 -1.90 35.89 -36.46
C LEU A 18 -3.06 36.73 -36.99
N SER A 19 -4.19 36.62 -36.36
CA SER A 19 -5.11 37.73 -36.13
C SER A 19 -5.60 37.76 -34.70
N LEU A 20 -5.23 38.80 -33.99
CA LEU A 20 -5.71 39.23 -32.69
C LEU A 20 -7.16 39.74 -32.81
N SER A 21 -8.05 39.24 -31.98
CA SER A 21 -9.24 39.99 -31.59
C SER A 21 -9.56 39.68 -30.12
N GLY A 22 -9.48 40.70 -29.31
CA GLY A 22 -9.71 40.62 -27.88
C GLY A 22 -11.21 40.62 -27.56
N CYS A 23 -11.54 39.85 -26.50
CA CYS A 23 -12.72 40.16 -25.70
C CYS A 23 -12.38 39.83 -24.24
N LYS A 24 -12.39 40.86 -23.41
CA LYS A 24 -12.30 40.74 -21.94
C LYS A 24 -13.61 40.20 -21.42
N THR A 25 -13.55 39.04 -20.75
CA THR A 25 -14.55 38.67 -19.75
C THR A 25 -13.83 38.29 -18.46
N ILE A 26 -14.14 39.05 -17.42
CA ILE A 26 -13.70 38.77 -16.05
C ILE A 26 -14.49 37.57 -15.55
N GLY A 27 -13.79 36.44 -15.40
CA GLY A 27 -14.31 35.22 -14.77
C GLY A 27 -13.38 34.83 -13.63
N THR A 28 -13.82 35.00 -12.41
CA THR A 28 -13.15 34.50 -11.20
C THR A 28 -13.20 32.98 -11.19
N GLY A 29 -12.19 32.33 -11.75
CA GLY A 29 -11.98 30.91 -11.68
C GLY A 29 -10.95 30.60 -10.60
N GLY A 30 -11.40 30.22 -9.41
CA GLY A 30 -10.51 29.66 -8.40
C GLY A 30 -9.89 28.37 -8.95
N LYS A 31 -8.57 28.36 -9.06
CA LYS A 31 -7.80 27.13 -9.24
C LYS A 31 -8.01 26.29 -7.99
N LYS A 32 -8.70 25.17 -8.11
CA LYS A 32 -8.60 24.08 -7.14
C LYS A 32 -7.16 23.53 -7.29
N GLU A 33 -6.28 23.90 -6.39
CA GLU A 33 -5.07 23.12 -6.15
C GLU A 33 -5.55 21.78 -5.57
N GLN A 34 -5.43 20.71 -6.37
CA GLN A 34 -5.55 19.35 -5.85
C GLN A 34 -4.36 19.15 -4.92
N GLY A 35 -4.63 18.98 -3.63
CA GLY A 35 -3.59 18.64 -2.66
C GLY A 35 -2.97 17.29 -3.06
N GLN A 36 -1.64 17.30 -3.23
CA GLN A 36 -0.89 16.08 -3.49
C GLN A 36 -0.96 15.16 -2.26
N THR A 37 -1.12 13.87 -2.50
CA THR A 37 -1.10 12.87 -1.42
C THR A 37 0.33 12.74 -0.85
N ILE A 38 0.45 12.26 0.40
CA ILE A 38 1.77 11.97 1.00
C ILE A 38 2.52 10.97 0.12
N LEU A 39 1.81 10.02 -0.45
CA LEU A 39 2.37 9.01 -1.34
C LEU A 39 2.98 9.63 -2.61
N GLU A 40 2.29 10.62 -3.23
CA GLU A 40 2.83 11.36 -4.38
C GLU A 40 4.06 12.20 -4.00
N ARG A 41 4.11 12.71 -2.76
CA ARG A 41 5.23 13.52 -2.27
C ARG A 41 6.44 12.69 -1.88
N GLU A 42 6.26 11.51 -1.28
CA GLU A 42 7.36 10.59 -1.08
C GLU A 42 8.07 10.25 -2.39
N ILE A 43 7.31 10.09 -3.48
CA ILE A 43 7.83 9.88 -4.82
C ILE A 43 8.60 11.10 -5.33
N ILE A 44 8.08 12.32 -5.12
CA ILE A 44 8.70 13.57 -5.56
C ILE A 44 9.92 13.93 -4.70
N GLN A 45 9.83 13.76 -3.38
CA GLN A 45 10.91 14.04 -2.44
C GLN A 45 12.11 13.13 -2.70
N GLU A 46 11.86 11.84 -2.91
CA GLU A 46 12.91 10.87 -3.26
C GLU A 46 13.59 11.20 -4.60
N SER A 47 12.86 11.80 -5.54
CA SER A 47 13.42 12.27 -6.82
C SER A 47 14.27 13.54 -6.68
N LEU A 48 13.91 14.44 -5.75
CA LEU A 48 14.64 15.69 -5.50
C LEU A 48 15.93 15.47 -4.69
N GLU A 49 15.95 14.53 -3.75
CA GLU A 49 17.14 14.21 -2.96
C GLU A 49 18.25 13.55 -3.78
N LYS A 50 17.90 12.87 -4.88
CA LYS A 50 18.88 12.28 -5.81
C LYS A 50 19.51 13.30 -6.78
N GLY A 51 18.89 14.48 -6.96
CA GLY A 51 19.40 15.55 -7.83
C GLY A 51 20.33 16.59 -7.18
N GLY A 52 20.49 16.54 -5.86
CA GLY A 52 21.11 17.59 -5.05
C GLY A 52 22.45 17.24 -4.40
N LYS A 53 23.29 16.44 -5.01
CA LYS A 53 24.69 16.26 -4.53
C LYS A 53 25.68 16.82 -5.51
N GLU A 54 25.82 18.15 -5.49
CA GLU A 54 27.10 18.81 -5.80
C GLU A 54 27.11 20.20 -5.13
N SER A 55 28.19 20.38 -4.36
CA SER A 55 28.79 21.62 -3.83
C SER A 55 28.48 22.04 -2.39
N THR A 56 29.60 22.01 -1.70
CA THR A 56 30.21 22.88 -0.69
C THR A 56 30.01 22.51 0.78
N GLU A 57 31.13 21.97 1.29
CA GLU A 57 31.53 21.98 2.70
C GLU A 57 31.66 23.41 3.23
N GLU A 58 31.06 23.70 4.38
CA GLU A 58 31.64 24.66 5.32
C GLU A 58 31.26 24.25 6.75
N GLN A 59 32.30 24.05 7.56
CA GLN A 59 32.27 23.61 8.94
C GLN A 59 31.77 24.75 9.85
N THR A 60 30.95 24.43 10.83
CA THR A 60 30.93 25.17 12.10
C THR A 60 30.65 24.20 13.25
N GLU A 61 31.69 23.98 14.05
CA GLU A 61 31.63 23.33 15.37
C GLU A 61 30.85 24.21 16.36
N ILE A 62 29.92 23.61 17.08
CA ILE A 62 29.44 24.15 18.37
C ILE A 62 29.42 23.01 19.37
N SER A 63 30.29 23.16 20.36
CA SER A 63 30.40 22.37 21.59
C SER A 63 29.18 22.61 22.49
N VAL A 64 28.64 21.53 23.08
CA VAL A 64 27.74 21.63 24.22
C VAL A 64 28.25 20.73 25.35
N GLU A 65 28.45 21.39 26.46
CA GLU A 65 28.95 20.85 27.73
C GLU A 65 27.94 19.90 28.41
N ASP A 66 28.55 18.98 29.09
CA ASP A 66 28.11 17.97 30.03
C ASP A 66 27.36 18.59 31.24
N THR A 67 26.23 18.00 31.62
CA THR A 67 25.71 18.10 33.00
C THR A 67 25.09 16.77 33.41
N GLN A 68 25.86 16.02 34.18
CA GLN A 68 25.39 14.90 34.99
C GLN A 68 24.62 15.45 36.22
N GLU A 69 23.46 14.88 36.51
CA GLU A 69 22.94 14.80 37.86
C GLU A 69 22.40 13.39 38.15
N ALA A 70 23.00 12.83 39.21
CA ALA A 70 22.67 11.55 39.79
C ALA A 70 21.52 11.72 40.81
N VAL A 71 20.57 10.79 40.87
CA VAL A 71 19.76 10.56 42.08
C VAL A 71 19.59 9.05 42.32
N THR A 72 19.95 8.71 43.47
CA THR A 72 20.08 7.50 44.27
C THR A 72 18.86 6.55 44.30
N GLU A 73 19.22 5.28 44.50
CA GLU A 73 18.44 4.11 44.87
C GLU A 73 17.57 4.29 46.12
N THR A 74 16.43 3.58 46.17
CA THR A 74 15.93 3.02 47.41
C THR A 74 15.21 1.68 47.12
N GLU A 75 15.83 0.60 47.58
CA GLU A 75 15.24 -0.73 47.71
C GLU A 75 14.16 -0.74 48.79
N THR A 76 13.12 -1.52 48.60
CA THR A 76 12.40 -2.15 49.72
C THR A 76 11.85 -3.52 49.30
N GLU A 77 12.48 -4.54 49.83
CA GLU A 77 11.99 -5.93 49.87
C GLU A 77 10.68 -6.05 50.66
N THR A 78 9.76 -6.88 50.12
CA THR A 78 8.86 -7.63 51.02
C THR A 78 8.64 -9.02 50.48
N ARG A 79 9.23 -9.96 51.21
CA ARG A 79 9.17 -11.41 51.06
C ARG A 79 7.99 -11.90 51.88
N THR A 80 7.07 -12.67 51.26
CA THR A 80 6.14 -13.52 52.02
C THR A 80 6.11 -14.91 51.42
N VAL A 81 6.54 -15.85 52.25
CA VAL A 81 6.54 -17.31 52.04
C VAL A 81 5.27 -17.88 52.68
N LEU A 82 4.59 -18.81 52.01
CA LEU A 82 3.76 -19.88 52.61
C LEU A 82 3.54 -20.95 51.53
N GLU A 83 4.23 -22.00 51.60
CA GLU A 83 3.93 -23.37 52.15
C GLU A 83 2.94 -24.17 51.29
N THR A 84 3.53 -25.17 50.71
CA THR A 84 3.22 -26.58 50.33
C THR A 84 1.86 -27.15 50.73
N GLU A 85 1.18 -27.78 49.75
CA GLU A 85 0.54 -29.10 49.94
C GLU A 85 0.77 -29.99 48.72
N GLU A 86 1.43 -31.12 48.94
CA GLU A 86 1.57 -32.26 48.04
C GLU A 86 0.27 -33.05 47.98
N ARG A 87 -0.15 -33.43 46.75
CA ARG A 87 -1.00 -34.61 46.61
C ARG A 87 -0.83 -35.27 45.22
N GLY A 88 -0.27 -36.47 45.29
CA GLY A 88 -0.71 -37.64 44.52
C GLY A 88 -0.34 -37.70 43.02
N ILE A 89 0.67 -38.51 42.76
CA ILE A 89 1.08 -39.04 41.45
C ILE A 89 0.05 -40.10 41.03
N GLU A 90 -0.54 -39.98 39.83
CA GLU A 90 -0.98 -41.12 39.02
C GLU A 90 -0.41 -40.94 37.62
N GLU A 91 0.47 -41.86 37.25
CA GLU A 91 1.00 -42.01 35.90
C GLU A 91 -0.05 -42.70 35.02
N GLU A 92 -0.38 -42.09 33.87
CA GLU A 92 -0.96 -42.82 32.74
C GLU A 92 -0.14 -42.54 31.46
N PRO A 93 -0.12 -43.48 30.48
CA PRO A 93 1.03 -43.63 29.62
C PRO A 93 1.03 -42.78 28.37
N ASP A 94 2.25 -42.47 27.99
CA ASP A 94 2.74 -41.98 26.69
C ASP A 94 1.91 -42.45 25.49
N SER A 95 1.18 -41.51 24.86
CA SER A 95 0.71 -41.66 23.49
C SER A 95 1.39 -40.57 22.65
N GLN A 96 2.36 -41.00 21.87
CA GLN A 96 2.95 -40.23 20.77
C GLN A 96 1.85 -39.75 19.83
N GLU A 97 1.52 -38.46 19.88
CA GLU A 97 0.81 -37.79 18.79
C GLU A 97 1.85 -37.31 17.80
N GLY A 98 1.84 -37.97 16.65
CA GLY A 98 2.54 -37.51 15.46
C GLY A 98 2.00 -36.15 15.03
N SER A 99 2.89 -35.20 14.88
CA SER A 99 2.65 -33.93 14.20
C SER A 99 2.40 -34.22 12.72
N ASP A 100 1.20 -34.63 12.39
CA ASP A 100 0.70 -34.58 11.02
C ASP A 100 0.39 -33.10 10.71
N GLY A 101 1.32 -32.47 10.00
CA GLY A 101 1.04 -31.20 9.32
C GLY A 101 -0.10 -31.42 8.33
N GLU A 102 -1.33 -31.16 8.75
CA GLU A 102 -2.47 -31.09 7.83
C GLU A 102 -2.15 -30.01 6.77
N THR A 103 -1.70 -30.48 5.62
CA THR A 103 -1.74 -29.69 4.39
C THR A 103 -3.22 -29.47 4.08
N LYS A 104 -3.76 -28.33 4.52
CA LYS A 104 -5.15 -27.94 4.28
C LYS A 104 -5.32 -27.86 2.76
N THR A 105 -5.81 -28.92 2.14
CA THR A 105 -6.14 -28.93 0.72
C THR A 105 -7.23 -27.90 0.48
N LEU A 106 -6.93 -26.91 -0.38
CA LEU A 106 -7.89 -25.91 -0.79
C LEU A 106 -9.10 -26.59 -1.42
N PRO A 107 -10.34 -26.09 -1.21
CA PRO A 107 -11.52 -26.63 -1.89
C PRO A 107 -11.31 -26.60 -3.41
N GLU A 108 -11.59 -27.70 -4.08
CA GLU A 108 -11.45 -27.81 -5.53
C GLU A 108 -12.38 -26.81 -6.20
N GLY A 109 -11.83 -25.88 -7.00
CA GLY A 109 -12.58 -24.84 -7.71
C GLY A 109 -12.78 -23.52 -6.98
N SER A 110 -12.16 -23.28 -5.80
CA SER A 110 -12.19 -21.97 -5.15
C SER A 110 -11.19 -21.01 -5.79
N HIS A 111 -11.61 -19.75 -6.03
CA HIS A 111 -10.70 -18.69 -6.43
C HIS A 111 -9.68 -18.37 -5.34
N ILE A 112 -8.46 -18.07 -5.73
CA ILE A 112 -7.34 -17.77 -4.81
C ILE A 112 -7.12 -16.26 -4.77
N VAL A 113 -7.29 -15.66 -3.59
CA VAL A 113 -7.07 -14.24 -3.32
C VAL A 113 -5.85 -14.06 -2.45
N CYS A 114 -4.86 -13.29 -2.90
CA CYS A 114 -3.75 -12.87 -2.06
C CYS A 114 -4.03 -11.49 -1.45
N ILE A 115 -3.82 -11.35 -0.14
CA ILE A 115 -4.00 -10.09 0.61
C ILE A 115 -2.66 -9.66 1.18
N ASP A 116 -2.27 -8.42 0.89
CA ASP A 116 -1.09 -7.77 1.45
C ASP A 116 -1.52 -6.63 2.39
N PRO A 117 -1.45 -6.81 3.71
CA PRO A 117 -1.52 -5.69 4.63
C PRO A 117 -0.32 -4.77 4.40
N GLY A 118 -0.54 -3.56 3.87
CA GLY A 118 0.52 -2.61 3.53
C GLY A 118 1.43 -2.29 4.71
N HIS A 119 2.67 -1.95 4.42
CA HIS A 119 3.69 -1.60 5.41
C HIS A 119 4.02 -2.70 6.43
N GLN A 120 4.75 -2.35 7.48
CA GLN A 120 5.18 -3.20 8.60
C GLN A 120 5.71 -2.30 9.72
N ALA A 121 5.93 -2.84 10.93
CA ALA A 121 6.30 -2.04 12.10
C ALA A 121 7.58 -1.20 11.87
N LYS A 122 8.52 -1.69 11.09
CA LYS A 122 9.78 -0.99 10.77
C LYS A 122 9.99 -0.97 9.26
N GLY A 123 10.03 0.23 8.68
CA GLY A 123 10.40 0.41 7.28
C GLY A 123 11.81 -0.09 6.98
N ASN A 124 12.08 -0.37 5.71
CA ASN A 124 13.41 -0.75 5.23
C ASN A 124 13.79 0.16 4.06
N SER A 125 14.78 1.05 4.31
CA SER A 125 15.25 2.03 3.34
C SER A 125 16.32 1.50 2.37
N GLU A 126 16.73 0.23 2.48
CA GLU A 126 17.64 -0.36 1.50
C GLU A 126 17.03 -0.27 0.09
N PRO A 127 17.84 0.02 -0.94
CA PRO A 127 17.33 0.17 -2.29
C PRO A 127 16.89 -1.16 -2.89
N GLU A 128 15.75 -1.13 -3.61
CA GLU A 128 15.22 -2.23 -4.40
C GLU A 128 14.80 -1.67 -5.78
N PRO A 129 15.07 -2.37 -6.91
CA PRO A 129 14.61 -1.95 -8.22
C PRO A 129 13.08 -1.77 -8.24
N ILE A 130 12.60 -0.71 -8.91
CA ILE A 130 11.16 -0.41 -8.98
C ILE A 130 10.36 -1.42 -9.80
N GLY A 131 11.02 -2.29 -10.58
CA GLY A 131 10.42 -3.33 -11.40
C GLY A 131 11.49 -4.20 -12.06
N PRO A 132 11.10 -5.29 -12.75
CA PRO A 132 12.02 -6.22 -13.41
C PRO A 132 12.93 -5.51 -14.42
N GLY A 133 14.25 -5.57 -14.21
CA GLY A 133 15.25 -4.94 -15.09
C GLY A 133 15.40 -3.43 -14.94
N ALA A 134 14.71 -2.79 -14.00
CA ALA A 134 14.84 -1.36 -13.73
C ALA A 134 16.21 -1.04 -13.12
N SER A 135 16.81 0.07 -13.56
CA SER A 135 17.97 0.68 -12.92
C SER A 135 17.57 1.65 -11.80
N GLU A 136 16.35 2.21 -11.88
CA GLU A 136 15.79 3.02 -10.83
C GLU A 136 15.44 2.16 -9.61
N THR A 137 15.72 2.70 -8.42
CA THR A 137 15.47 2.00 -7.15
C THR A 137 14.65 2.89 -6.21
N LYS A 138 13.89 2.24 -5.33
CA LYS A 138 13.19 2.84 -4.19
C LYS A 138 13.51 2.06 -2.92
N ALA A 139 13.10 2.61 -1.77
CA ALA A 139 13.15 1.88 -0.51
C ALA A 139 12.37 0.56 -0.62
N LYS A 140 12.90 -0.52 -0.05
CA LYS A 140 12.25 -1.85 -0.03
C LYS A 140 10.82 -1.78 0.50
N VAL A 141 10.59 -1.02 1.57
CA VAL A 141 9.27 -0.77 2.13
C VAL A 141 9.28 0.51 2.98
N ALA A 142 8.34 1.42 2.72
CA ALA A 142 8.14 2.63 3.51
C ALA A 142 7.51 2.31 4.89
N SER A 143 7.64 3.24 5.83
CA SER A 143 7.08 3.11 7.19
C SER A 143 5.56 3.24 7.22
N GLY A 144 4.96 3.84 6.18
CA GLY A 144 3.55 4.19 6.17
C GLY A 144 3.24 5.48 6.91
N THR A 145 1.97 5.85 6.92
CA THR A 145 1.45 7.03 7.61
C THR A 145 0.92 6.69 9.02
N ARG A 146 0.33 7.68 9.68
CA ARG A 146 -0.23 7.53 11.03
C ARG A 146 -1.46 8.41 11.18
N GLY A 147 -2.43 7.92 11.93
CA GLY A 147 -3.64 8.66 12.30
C GLY A 147 -3.32 9.96 13.02
N SER A 148 -3.86 11.07 12.50
CA SER A 148 -3.63 12.42 13.01
C SER A 148 -4.28 12.68 14.37
N THR A 149 -5.32 11.93 14.71
CA THR A 149 -6.11 12.02 15.95
C THR A 149 -5.88 10.82 16.84
N THR A 150 -5.95 9.61 16.27
CA THR A 150 -5.88 8.36 17.04
C THR A 150 -4.44 7.92 17.30
N GLY A 151 -3.49 8.34 16.47
CA GLY A 151 -2.11 7.87 16.53
C GLY A 151 -1.95 6.42 16.04
N LEU A 152 -3.01 5.77 15.51
CA LEU A 152 -2.94 4.44 14.94
C LEU A 152 -1.96 4.42 13.76
N ALA A 153 -1.01 3.49 13.74
CA ALA A 153 -0.09 3.37 12.62
C ALA A 153 -0.78 2.66 11.43
N GLU A 154 -0.44 3.05 10.21
CA GLU A 154 -1.02 2.47 9.00
C GLU A 154 -0.81 0.95 8.95
N TYR A 155 0.38 0.46 9.29
CA TYR A 155 0.65 -0.98 9.30
C TYR A 155 -0.22 -1.77 10.29
N GLU A 156 -0.71 -1.14 11.37
CA GLU A 156 -1.63 -1.74 12.32
C GLU A 156 -3.05 -1.78 11.76
N LEU A 157 -3.52 -0.66 11.21
CA LEU A 157 -4.81 -0.54 10.56
C LEU A 157 -4.96 -1.54 9.40
N THR A 158 -3.98 -1.56 8.50
CA THR A 158 -4.03 -2.42 7.31
C THR A 158 -4.07 -3.90 7.69
N LEU A 159 -3.36 -4.32 8.75
CA LEU A 159 -3.44 -5.69 9.26
C LEU A 159 -4.81 -6.01 9.88
N GLN A 160 -5.41 -5.06 10.61
CA GLN A 160 -6.75 -5.24 11.20
C GLN A 160 -7.80 -5.43 10.11
N VAL A 161 -7.85 -4.54 9.11
CA VAL A 161 -8.79 -4.63 7.98
C VAL A 161 -8.56 -5.90 7.16
N SER A 162 -7.29 -6.24 6.88
CA SER A 162 -6.95 -7.43 6.09
C SER A 162 -7.35 -8.75 6.78
N LYS A 163 -7.24 -8.84 8.09
CA LYS A 163 -7.71 -10.03 8.84
C LYS A 163 -9.22 -10.19 8.75
N LYS A 164 -9.98 -9.10 8.89
CA LYS A 164 -11.44 -9.12 8.72
C LYS A 164 -11.82 -9.51 7.29
N LEU A 165 -11.14 -8.95 6.28
CA LEU A 165 -11.34 -9.29 4.87
C LEU A 165 -11.04 -10.77 4.60
N ARG A 166 -9.94 -11.30 5.12
CA ARG A 166 -9.59 -12.71 5.03
C ARG A 166 -10.73 -13.60 5.52
N ASP A 167 -11.23 -13.29 6.73
CA ASP A 167 -12.25 -14.11 7.37
C ASP A 167 -13.58 -14.08 6.58
N ILE A 168 -13.96 -12.93 6.02
CA ILE A 168 -15.13 -12.79 5.13
C ILE A 168 -14.94 -13.59 3.85
N LEU A 169 -13.80 -13.48 3.18
CA LEU A 169 -13.52 -14.19 1.93
C LEU A 169 -13.50 -15.71 2.13
N ILE A 170 -12.88 -16.20 3.22
CA ILE A 170 -12.91 -17.62 3.57
C ILE A 170 -14.35 -18.10 3.79
N ALA A 171 -15.17 -17.34 4.51
CA ALA A 171 -16.58 -17.67 4.73
C ALA A 171 -17.40 -17.68 3.42
N ARG A 172 -16.97 -16.96 2.38
CA ARG A 172 -17.56 -16.96 1.03
C ARG A 172 -17.02 -18.08 0.13
N GLY A 173 -16.09 -18.92 0.62
CA GLY A 173 -15.52 -20.05 -0.12
C GLY A 173 -14.26 -19.73 -0.94
N TYR A 174 -13.67 -18.57 -0.77
CA TYR A 174 -12.36 -18.24 -1.36
C TYR A 174 -11.22 -18.91 -0.61
N SER A 175 -10.16 -19.24 -1.34
CA SER A 175 -8.87 -19.55 -0.75
C SER A 175 -8.08 -18.26 -0.56
N VAL A 176 -7.60 -17.99 0.66
CA VAL A 176 -6.93 -16.72 0.98
C VAL A 176 -5.49 -16.96 1.42
N ILE A 177 -4.58 -16.18 0.84
CA ILE A 177 -3.16 -16.14 1.18
C ILE A 177 -2.86 -14.75 1.74
N MET A 178 -2.25 -14.72 2.92
CA MET A 178 -1.82 -13.47 3.56
C MET A 178 -0.32 -13.29 3.36
N VAL A 179 0.12 -12.11 2.90
CA VAL A 179 1.55 -11.78 2.79
C VAL A 179 2.20 -11.68 4.18
N ARG A 180 1.46 -11.15 5.15
CA ARG A 180 1.86 -11.12 6.56
C ARG A 180 0.67 -11.26 7.48
N GLU A 181 0.90 -11.85 8.64
CA GLU A 181 -0.09 -11.97 9.71
C GLU A 181 0.35 -11.29 11.02
N SER A 182 1.57 -10.75 11.02
CA SER A 182 2.11 -9.94 12.12
C SER A 182 2.69 -8.62 11.60
N ASN A 183 2.96 -7.69 12.51
CA ASN A 183 3.60 -6.41 12.19
C ASN A 183 5.12 -6.49 12.22
N ASP A 184 5.68 -7.44 12.97
CA ASP A 184 7.13 -7.66 13.11
C ASP A 184 7.62 -8.60 12.00
N VAL A 185 7.79 -8.02 10.82
CA VAL A 185 8.31 -8.68 9.62
C VAL A 185 9.26 -7.71 8.90
N ASN A 186 10.06 -8.25 7.97
CA ASN A 186 10.89 -7.46 7.05
C ASN A 186 10.74 -8.01 5.64
N ILE A 187 9.67 -7.60 4.96
CA ILE A 187 9.28 -8.08 3.63
C ILE A 187 9.25 -6.88 2.69
N SER A 188 10.06 -6.90 1.64
CA SER A 188 10.12 -5.83 0.64
C SER A 188 8.90 -5.79 -0.27
N ASN A 189 8.72 -4.68 -1.01
CA ASN A 189 7.61 -4.56 -1.97
C ASN A 189 7.66 -5.61 -3.08
N ARG A 190 8.87 -6.00 -3.52
CA ARG A 190 9.06 -7.10 -4.46
C ARG A 190 8.67 -8.45 -3.85
N GLU A 191 9.18 -8.75 -2.66
CA GLU A 191 8.87 -10.02 -1.97
C GLU A 191 7.38 -10.18 -1.70
N ARG A 192 6.64 -9.08 -1.42
CA ARG A 192 5.17 -9.09 -1.31
C ARG A 192 4.49 -9.49 -2.62
N ALA A 193 4.94 -8.93 -3.75
CA ALA A 193 4.44 -9.32 -5.07
C ALA A 193 4.82 -10.77 -5.41
N ASP A 194 6.02 -11.23 -5.03
CA ASP A 194 6.48 -12.60 -5.26
C ASP A 194 5.61 -13.64 -4.51
N VAL A 195 5.08 -13.31 -3.32
CA VAL A 195 4.09 -14.16 -2.62
C VAL A 195 2.85 -14.36 -3.50
N ALA A 196 2.26 -13.30 -4.04
CA ALA A 196 1.09 -13.41 -4.91
C ALA A 196 1.41 -14.17 -6.20
N ASN A 197 2.54 -13.85 -6.84
CA ASN A 197 2.97 -14.48 -8.09
C ASN A 197 3.21 -15.99 -7.96
N SER A 198 3.78 -16.44 -6.83
CA SER A 198 4.15 -17.85 -6.60
C SER A 198 3.04 -18.71 -6.04
N SER A 199 1.95 -18.12 -5.55
CA SER A 199 0.87 -18.83 -4.87
C SER A 199 -0.30 -19.18 -5.78
N ASN A 200 -0.20 -18.96 -7.08
CA ASN A 200 -1.29 -19.06 -8.05
C ASN A 200 -2.49 -18.16 -7.71
N ALA A 201 -2.25 -17.03 -7.03
CA ALA A 201 -3.31 -16.07 -6.76
C ALA A 201 -3.91 -15.53 -8.08
N GLU A 202 -5.23 -15.42 -8.12
CA GLU A 202 -5.95 -14.87 -9.28
C GLU A 202 -6.13 -13.36 -9.18
N VAL A 203 -6.09 -12.84 -7.93
CA VAL A 203 -6.07 -11.40 -7.64
C VAL A 203 -5.17 -11.10 -6.44
N PHE A 204 -4.58 -9.91 -6.44
CA PHE A 204 -3.73 -9.41 -5.36
C PHE A 204 -4.29 -8.08 -4.83
N LEU A 205 -4.73 -8.08 -3.58
CA LEU A 205 -5.29 -6.92 -2.88
C LEU A 205 -4.26 -6.37 -1.92
N ARG A 206 -3.79 -5.15 -2.13
CA ARG A 206 -2.84 -4.47 -1.25
C ARG A 206 -3.58 -3.40 -0.46
N ILE A 207 -3.74 -3.61 0.82
CA ILE A 207 -4.55 -2.75 1.71
C ILE A 207 -3.67 -1.67 2.30
N HIS A 208 -4.03 -0.40 2.07
CA HIS A 208 -3.34 0.80 2.49
C HIS A 208 -4.30 1.84 3.03
N ALA A 209 -3.78 2.91 3.59
CA ALA A 209 -4.51 4.10 3.97
C ALA A 209 -3.71 5.34 3.61
N ASN A 210 -4.35 6.28 2.96
CA ASN A 210 -3.72 7.45 2.37
C ASN A 210 -3.32 8.50 3.42
N GLY A 211 -2.48 9.43 2.98
CA GLY A 211 -2.13 10.63 3.72
C GLY A 211 -2.04 11.84 2.80
N SER A 212 -2.27 13.03 3.35
CA SER A 212 -2.15 14.30 2.62
C SER A 212 -1.74 15.42 3.56
N GLU A 213 -0.99 16.41 3.06
CA GLU A 213 -0.78 17.66 3.81
C GLU A 213 -2.07 18.48 3.95
N ASN A 214 -3.03 18.27 3.06
CA ASN A 214 -4.36 18.82 3.20
C ASN A 214 -5.20 17.93 4.13
N SER A 215 -5.33 18.31 5.40
CA SER A 215 -6.14 17.58 6.38
C SER A 215 -7.64 17.52 6.06
N SER A 216 -8.09 18.23 5.02
CA SER A 216 -9.47 18.14 4.52
C SER A 216 -9.63 17.14 3.37
N ALA A 217 -8.53 16.56 2.87
CA ALA A 217 -8.59 15.46 1.89
C ALA A 217 -9.34 14.29 2.51
N ASN A 218 -10.26 13.69 1.74
CA ASN A 218 -11.10 12.60 2.24
C ASN A 218 -11.60 11.73 1.08
N GLY A 219 -11.85 10.48 1.38
CA GLY A 219 -12.42 9.53 0.44
C GLY A 219 -11.58 8.29 0.27
N ILE A 220 -12.14 7.34 -0.46
CA ILE A 220 -11.49 6.07 -0.83
C ILE A 220 -11.11 6.10 -2.31
N MET A 221 -9.97 5.50 -2.62
CA MET A 221 -9.48 5.32 -3.98
C MET A 221 -8.83 3.95 -4.14
N THR A 222 -8.61 3.57 -5.39
CA THR A 222 -7.82 2.39 -5.72
C THR A 222 -6.73 2.76 -6.71
N ILE A 223 -5.66 1.97 -6.77
CA ILE A 223 -4.52 2.23 -7.64
C ILE A 223 -4.21 0.97 -8.45
N CYS A 224 -3.97 1.13 -9.74
CA CYS A 224 -3.56 0.05 -10.64
C CYS A 224 -2.46 0.49 -11.61
N PRO A 225 -1.80 -0.44 -12.34
CA PRO A 225 -0.83 -0.06 -13.36
C PRO A 225 -1.49 0.74 -14.50
N THR A 226 -0.70 1.49 -15.28
CA THR A 226 -1.19 2.06 -16.54
C THR A 226 -1.26 1.00 -17.64
N GLN A 227 -2.00 1.29 -18.69
CA GLN A 227 -2.08 0.41 -19.88
C GLN A 227 -0.71 0.17 -20.53
N ASN A 228 0.21 1.11 -20.41
CA ASN A 228 1.54 1.08 -21.01
C ASN A 228 2.64 0.83 -19.98
N ASN A 229 2.31 0.32 -18.80
CA ASN A 229 3.29 0.02 -17.77
C ASN A 229 4.43 -0.84 -18.33
N PRO A 230 5.70 -0.42 -18.18
CA PRO A 230 6.83 -1.11 -18.80
C PRO A 230 7.13 -2.48 -18.20
N TYR A 231 6.54 -2.82 -17.06
CA TYR A 231 6.84 -4.04 -16.30
C TYR A 231 5.69 -5.05 -16.29
N CYS A 232 4.44 -4.57 -16.26
CA CYS A 232 3.27 -5.41 -16.04
C CYS A 232 2.02 -4.99 -16.85
N SER A 233 2.18 -4.41 -18.04
CA SER A 233 1.05 -4.00 -18.90
C SER A 233 0.09 -5.14 -19.27
N ASN A 234 0.57 -6.38 -19.26
CA ASN A 234 -0.24 -7.56 -19.54
C ASN A 234 -1.35 -7.82 -18.53
N ILE A 235 -1.23 -7.31 -17.30
CA ILE A 235 -2.27 -7.44 -16.27
C ILE A 235 -3.15 -6.19 -16.14
N TYR A 236 -2.91 -5.14 -16.93
CA TYR A 236 -3.61 -3.85 -16.80
C TYR A 236 -5.13 -4.00 -16.84
N SER A 237 -5.68 -4.64 -17.87
CA SER A 237 -7.13 -4.73 -18.07
C SER A 237 -7.85 -5.37 -16.89
N GLN A 238 -7.28 -6.44 -16.35
CA GLN A 238 -7.85 -7.15 -15.19
C GLN A 238 -7.63 -6.37 -13.89
N SER A 239 -6.46 -5.74 -13.70
CA SER A 239 -6.18 -4.88 -12.57
C SER A 239 -7.10 -3.66 -12.53
N ARG A 240 -7.38 -3.05 -13.69
CA ARG A 240 -8.30 -1.93 -13.79
C ARG A 240 -9.74 -2.35 -13.46
N LYS A 241 -10.21 -3.49 -14.00
CA LYS A 241 -11.51 -4.06 -13.65
C LYS A 241 -11.63 -4.32 -12.15
N LEU A 242 -10.62 -4.97 -11.55
CA LEU A 242 -10.57 -5.24 -10.10
C LEU A 242 -10.66 -3.94 -9.31
N SER A 243 -9.87 -2.93 -9.68
CA SER A 243 -9.83 -1.63 -9.02
C SER A 243 -11.19 -0.92 -9.05
N ASP A 244 -11.86 -0.89 -10.21
CA ASP A 244 -13.19 -0.30 -10.34
C ASP A 244 -14.22 -1.02 -9.46
N LYS A 245 -14.26 -2.38 -9.49
CA LYS A 245 -15.22 -3.18 -8.72
C LYS A 245 -15.04 -3.00 -7.20
N VAL A 246 -13.79 -3.04 -6.73
CA VAL A 246 -13.47 -2.86 -5.32
C VAL A 246 -13.82 -1.45 -4.86
N LEU A 247 -13.47 -0.42 -5.63
CA LEU A 247 -13.77 0.97 -5.28
C LEU A 247 -15.28 1.21 -5.18
N ASP A 248 -16.05 0.77 -6.17
CA ASP A 248 -17.50 1.00 -6.21
C ASP A 248 -18.21 0.27 -5.06
N ALA A 249 -17.82 -0.97 -4.76
CA ALA A 249 -18.39 -1.74 -3.66
C ALA A 249 -18.04 -1.15 -2.28
N MET A 250 -16.79 -0.70 -2.07
CA MET A 250 -16.39 -0.04 -0.83
C MET A 250 -17.17 1.25 -0.59
N VAL A 251 -17.34 2.09 -1.61
CA VAL A 251 -18.15 3.32 -1.53
C VAL A 251 -19.59 2.98 -1.15
N SER A 252 -20.16 1.94 -1.76
CA SER A 252 -21.52 1.48 -1.42
C SER A 252 -21.65 1.01 0.04
N ALA A 253 -20.67 0.26 0.54
CA ALA A 253 -20.69 -0.31 1.89
C ALA A 253 -20.44 0.74 2.99
N THR A 254 -19.61 1.73 2.73
CA THR A 254 -19.16 2.70 3.75
C THR A 254 -19.90 4.02 3.69
N GLY A 255 -20.40 4.42 2.51
CA GLY A 255 -20.89 5.77 2.24
C GLY A 255 -19.78 6.83 2.16
N ALA A 256 -18.52 6.44 2.10
CA ALA A 256 -17.39 7.34 1.98
C ALA A 256 -17.39 8.08 0.62
N ASN A 257 -16.66 9.21 0.57
CA ASN A 257 -16.48 9.93 -0.68
C ASN A 257 -15.71 9.04 -1.68
N ARG A 258 -16.26 8.95 -2.93
CA ARG A 258 -15.58 8.22 -4.01
C ARG A 258 -14.58 9.15 -4.69
N GLU A 259 -13.32 8.82 -4.62
CA GLU A 259 -12.32 9.50 -5.43
C GLU A 259 -12.23 8.87 -6.83
N HIS A 260 -11.10 8.28 -7.18
CA HIS A 260 -10.87 7.75 -8.53
C HIS A 260 -10.03 6.47 -8.47
N VAL A 261 -9.94 5.76 -9.59
CA VAL A 261 -8.88 4.78 -9.81
C VAL A 261 -7.66 5.53 -10.33
N TRP A 262 -6.58 5.54 -9.56
CA TRP A 262 -5.32 6.14 -9.99
C TRP A 262 -4.49 5.13 -10.78
N GLU A 263 -4.19 5.45 -12.03
CA GLU A 263 -3.32 4.66 -12.88
C GLU A 263 -1.88 5.20 -12.80
N THR A 264 -0.91 4.34 -12.43
CA THR A 264 0.48 4.77 -12.27
C THR A 264 1.47 3.64 -12.51
N ASP A 265 2.70 4.00 -12.95
CA ASP A 265 3.83 3.08 -13.17
C ASP A 265 4.91 3.26 -12.10
N THR A 266 4.65 4.06 -11.08
CA THR A 266 5.67 4.43 -10.08
C THR A 266 5.65 3.55 -8.82
N MET A 267 4.70 2.61 -8.70
CA MET A 267 4.55 1.74 -7.54
C MET A 267 5.31 0.42 -7.72
N SER A 268 6.46 0.28 -7.04
CA SER A 268 7.25 -0.96 -7.10
C SER A 268 6.45 -2.20 -6.75
N GLY A 269 5.57 -2.12 -5.74
CA GLY A 269 4.69 -3.25 -5.38
C GLY A 269 3.66 -3.64 -6.44
N ILE A 270 3.37 -2.79 -7.43
CA ILE A 270 2.57 -3.11 -8.62
C ILE A 270 3.47 -3.64 -9.73
N ASN A 271 4.60 -2.96 -9.98
CA ASN A 271 5.48 -3.26 -11.11
C ASN A 271 6.08 -4.69 -11.09
N TRP A 272 6.20 -5.31 -9.91
CA TRP A 272 6.65 -6.68 -9.75
C TRP A 272 5.54 -7.73 -9.88
N CYS A 273 4.27 -7.30 -10.02
CA CYS A 273 3.13 -8.23 -10.09
C CYS A 273 3.02 -8.90 -11.47
N GLN A 274 2.65 -10.18 -11.45
CA GLN A 274 2.30 -10.99 -12.63
C GLN A 274 0.82 -11.39 -12.62
N VAL A 275 0.11 -11.09 -11.54
CA VAL A 275 -1.33 -11.34 -11.35
C VAL A 275 -2.08 -10.01 -11.24
N PRO A 276 -3.37 -9.95 -11.58
CA PRO A 276 -4.21 -8.76 -11.39
C PRO A 276 -4.07 -8.17 -10.00
N VAL A 277 -3.75 -6.86 -9.90
CA VAL A 277 -3.43 -6.19 -8.63
C VAL A 277 -4.16 -4.87 -8.48
N THR A 278 -4.58 -4.55 -7.27
CA THR A 278 -5.02 -3.22 -6.88
C THR A 278 -4.46 -2.86 -5.49
N ILE A 279 -3.99 -1.61 -5.34
CA ILE A 279 -3.81 -0.99 -4.03
C ILE A 279 -5.15 -0.36 -3.65
N VAL A 280 -5.57 -0.57 -2.42
CA VAL A 280 -6.85 -0.10 -1.87
C VAL A 280 -6.55 0.89 -0.76
N GLU A 281 -6.79 2.18 -1.03
CA GLU A 281 -6.64 3.27 -0.08
C GLU A 281 -7.98 3.47 0.65
N VAL A 282 -8.06 3.01 1.89
CA VAL A 282 -9.32 2.91 2.65
C VAL A 282 -9.80 4.24 3.27
N GLY A 283 -9.05 5.31 3.09
CA GLY A 283 -9.31 6.66 3.61
C GLY A 283 -8.02 7.40 3.91
N TYR A 284 -8.11 8.66 4.35
CA TYR A 284 -6.96 9.50 4.71
C TYR A 284 -6.73 9.52 6.22
N MET A 285 -5.63 8.92 6.68
CA MET A 285 -5.24 8.93 8.11
C MET A 285 -4.91 10.34 8.62
N THR A 286 -4.60 11.26 7.73
CA THR A 286 -4.34 12.68 8.03
C THR A 286 -5.61 13.52 8.16
N ASN A 287 -6.78 12.98 7.80
CA ASN A 287 -8.08 13.58 8.03
C ASN A 287 -8.63 13.12 9.40
N PRO A 288 -8.87 14.04 10.37
CA PRO A 288 -9.30 13.65 11.70
C PRO A 288 -10.60 12.82 11.77
N ALA A 289 -11.55 13.08 10.87
CA ALA A 289 -12.81 12.35 10.83
C ALA A 289 -12.65 10.95 10.24
N GLU A 290 -11.87 10.81 9.16
CA GLU A 290 -11.61 9.50 8.54
C GLU A 290 -10.69 8.65 9.43
N ASP A 291 -9.69 9.24 10.07
CA ASP A 291 -8.83 8.56 11.04
C ASP A 291 -9.67 7.96 12.19
N ALA A 292 -10.60 8.76 12.77
CA ALA A 292 -11.49 8.27 13.80
C ALA A 292 -12.40 7.13 13.30
N ASN A 293 -12.93 7.24 12.07
CA ASN A 293 -13.74 6.19 11.45
C ASN A 293 -12.91 4.90 11.23
N MET A 294 -11.71 5.01 10.65
CA MET A 294 -10.84 3.86 10.38
C MET A 294 -10.35 3.16 11.64
N ALA A 295 -10.26 3.86 12.78
CA ALA A 295 -9.97 3.27 14.07
C ALA A 295 -11.16 2.53 14.69
N ASP A 296 -12.39 2.79 14.24
CA ASP A 296 -13.60 2.10 14.69
C ASP A 296 -13.74 0.72 14.05
N SER A 297 -13.88 -0.32 14.89
CA SER A 297 -13.97 -1.71 14.42
C SER A 297 -15.16 -1.95 13.50
N SER A 298 -16.30 -1.28 13.74
CA SER A 298 -17.51 -1.46 12.92
C SER A 298 -17.36 -0.81 11.53
N TYR A 299 -16.59 0.26 11.44
CA TYR A 299 -16.24 0.85 10.14
C TYR A 299 -15.26 -0.02 9.36
N GLN A 300 -14.26 -0.63 10.05
CA GLN A 300 -13.38 -1.61 9.44
C GLN A 300 -14.13 -2.84 8.91
N ASP A 301 -15.20 -3.28 9.60
CA ASP A 301 -16.07 -4.35 9.11
C ASP A 301 -16.76 -3.98 7.80
N LYS A 302 -17.22 -2.73 7.66
CA LYS A 302 -17.79 -2.21 6.39
C LYS A 302 -16.76 -2.13 5.28
N LEU A 303 -15.54 -1.67 5.59
CA LEU A 303 -14.44 -1.64 4.62
C LEU A 303 -14.14 -3.05 4.11
N ALA A 304 -13.95 -4.01 5.01
CA ALA A 304 -13.65 -5.39 4.66
C ALA A 304 -14.79 -6.05 3.86
N ALA A 305 -16.04 -5.83 4.26
CA ALA A 305 -17.22 -6.32 3.52
C ALA A 305 -17.29 -5.71 2.12
N GLY A 306 -17.08 -4.39 1.98
CA GLY A 306 -17.08 -3.71 0.68
C GLY A 306 -15.98 -4.22 -0.26
N ILE A 307 -14.77 -4.46 0.26
CA ILE A 307 -13.68 -5.05 -0.53
C ILE A 307 -14.08 -6.46 -1.00
N ALA A 308 -14.62 -7.28 -0.11
CA ALA A 308 -15.07 -8.63 -0.45
C ALA A 308 -16.21 -8.63 -1.48
N ASP A 309 -17.18 -7.69 -1.38
CA ASP A 309 -18.24 -7.51 -2.39
C ASP A 309 -17.65 -7.13 -3.76
N GLY A 310 -16.60 -6.30 -3.78
CA GLY A 310 -15.87 -5.96 -4.99
C GLY A 310 -15.16 -7.15 -5.63
N VAL A 311 -14.59 -8.04 -4.82
CA VAL A 311 -13.99 -9.31 -5.27
C VAL A 311 -15.06 -10.23 -5.87
N ASP A 312 -16.21 -10.40 -5.22
CA ASP A 312 -17.33 -11.16 -5.77
C ASP A 312 -17.79 -10.60 -7.12
N ALA A 313 -17.95 -9.27 -7.22
CA ALA A 313 -18.33 -8.60 -8.45
C ALA A 313 -17.29 -8.75 -9.57
N TYR A 314 -16.01 -8.84 -9.22
CA TYR A 314 -14.93 -9.09 -10.19
C TYR A 314 -15.01 -10.49 -10.80
N PHE A 315 -15.23 -11.52 -9.98
CA PHE A 315 -15.27 -12.92 -10.45
C PHE A 315 -16.62 -13.32 -11.07
N SER A 316 -17.69 -12.55 -10.83
CA SER A 316 -19.03 -12.83 -11.39
C SER A 316 -19.19 -12.41 -12.84
N GLU A 317 -18.24 -11.72 -13.46
CA GLU A 317 -18.22 -11.23 -14.85
C GLU A 317 -17.10 -11.89 -15.68
#